data_a80d1bfeb0f1888d405672ab6f5c8584
#
_entry.id   a80d1bfeb0f1888d405672ab6f5c8584
#
_cell.length_a   1.000
_cell.length_b   1.000
_cell.length_c   1.000
_cell.angle_alpha   90.00
_cell.angle_beta   90.00
_cell.angle_gamma   90.00
#
_symmetry.space_group_name_H-M   'P 1'
#
loop_
_entity.id
_entity.type
_entity.pdbx_description
1 polymer ?
#
loop_
_entity_poly.entity_id
_entity_poly.type
_entity_poly.pdbx_seq_one_letter_code
_entity_poly.pdbx_strand_id
1 'polypeptide(L)'
;KHMNPCGAAVGADVLDAWTRAYEADKVSIYGGIVAFNRPVTGETALALKPIFLEIVMAPAFEPEALEILSKKKNLRLLEVKMEQRGESRRQYVGVTGGLLVQDADTRCLDITDAMTVTKRHPDARLLADMDFGWRIVKHVKSNAIVVVKDGATVGVGAGQMNRVGSAGIALEEAKAAGATEGLVLASDGFLPFDDTVEQASRYGVAAIVQPGGSIRDED
;
A
#
# COMPACT_ATOMS: atom_id res chain seq x y z
N LYS A 1 -9.34 -3.72 0.09
CA LYS A 1 -10.13 -4.89 -0.30
C LYS A 1 -9.70 -6.10 0.52
N HIS A 2 -10.66 -6.77 1.20
CA HIS A 2 -10.38 -7.97 2.02
C HIS A 2 -9.21 -7.81 3.01
N MET A 3 -9.13 -6.65 3.66
CA MET A 3 -8.06 -6.29 4.61
C MET A 3 -6.67 -6.10 3.98
N ASN A 4 -6.57 -6.01 2.65
CA ASN A 4 -5.35 -5.64 1.94
C ASN A 4 -5.59 -4.41 1.06
N PRO A 5 -4.62 -3.51 0.89
CA PRO A 5 -4.70 -2.49 -0.13
C PRO A 5 -4.58 -3.14 -1.52
N CYS A 6 -5.51 -2.84 -2.43
CA CYS A 6 -5.38 -3.21 -3.84
C CYS A 6 -4.82 -2.06 -4.68
N GLY A 7 -4.73 -0.87 -4.09
CA GLY A 7 -4.12 0.29 -4.70
C GLY A 7 -3.95 1.40 -3.68
N ALA A 8 -2.82 2.07 -3.70
CA ALA A 8 -2.52 3.24 -2.89
C ALA A 8 -1.64 4.20 -3.71
N ALA A 9 -1.87 5.49 -3.57
CA ALA A 9 -1.07 6.50 -4.24
C ALA A 9 -1.04 7.82 -3.49
N VAL A 10 0.02 8.58 -3.71
CA VAL A 10 0.07 10.02 -3.47
C VAL A 10 -0.17 10.75 -4.78
N GLY A 11 -0.82 11.90 -4.73
CA GLY A 11 -1.13 12.73 -5.89
C GLY A 11 -0.96 14.20 -5.59
N ALA A 12 -0.97 15.02 -6.64
CA ALA A 12 -0.95 16.48 -6.53
C ALA A 12 -2.24 17.00 -5.85
N ASP A 13 -3.35 16.30 -6.08
CA ASP A 13 -4.65 16.53 -5.46
C ASP A 13 -5.38 15.20 -5.21
N VAL A 14 -6.62 15.29 -4.71
CA VAL A 14 -7.43 14.11 -4.34
C VAL A 14 -7.85 13.30 -5.57
N LEU A 15 -8.14 13.97 -6.69
CA LEU A 15 -8.52 13.30 -7.92
C LEU A 15 -7.35 12.57 -8.56
N ASP A 16 -6.17 13.20 -8.57
CA ASP A 16 -4.94 12.57 -9.06
C ASP A 16 -4.56 11.35 -8.20
N ALA A 17 -4.57 11.51 -6.87
CA ALA A 17 -4.30 10.39 -5.95
C ALA A 17 -5.28 9.23 -6.17
N TRP A 18 -6.58 9.52 -6.34
CA TRP A 18 -7.59 8.52 -6.64
C TRP A 18 -7.30 7.81 -7.97
N THR A 19 -7.07 8.59 -9.03
CA THR A 19 -6.85 8.04 -10.36
C THR A 19 -5.67 7.08 -10.39
N ARG A 20 -4.56 7.47 -9.78
CA ARG A 20 -3.34 6.67 -9.69
C ARG A 20 -3.53 5.41 -8.86
N ALA A 21 -4.23 5.52 -7.70
CA ALA A 21 -4.55 4.35 -6.87
C ALA A 21 -5.52 3.39 -7.58
N TYR A 22 -6.47 3.92 -8.35
CA TYR A 22 -7.42 3.13 -9.13
C TYR A 22 -6.73 2.39 -10.29
N GLU A 23 -5.75 3.02 -10.96
CA GLU A 23 -4.99 2.41 -12.05
C GLU A 23 -4.15 1.20 -11.57
N ALA A 24 -3.79 1.15 -10.27
CA ALA A 24 -3.03 0.05 -9.71
C ALA A 24 -3.73 -1.32 -9.86
N ASP A 25 -5.05 -1.36 -9.60
CA ASP A 25 -5.84 -2.59 -9.76
C ASP A 25 -7.34 -2.25 -9.93
N LYS A 26 -7.74 -2.09 -11.18
CA LYS A 26 -9.13 -1.77 -11.57
C LYS A 26 -10.11 -2.93 -11.34
N VAL A 27 -9.61 -4.14 -11.21
CA VAL A 27 -10.43 -5.34 -11.04
C VAL A 27 -10.79 -5.55 -9.58
N SER A 28 -9.80 -5.53 -8.70
CA SER A 28 -10.01 -5.83 -7.28
C SER A 28 -10.78 -4.73 -6.53
N ILE A 29 -10.76 -3.49 -7.02
CA ILE A 29 -11.47 -2.37 -6.40
C ILE A 29 -13.01 -2.56 -6.38
N TYR A 30 -13.58 -3.42 -7.22
CA TYR A 30 -15.01 -3.69 -7.24
C TYR A 30 -15.53 -4.15 -5.86
N GLY A 31 -16.46 -3.42 -5.28
CA GLY A 31 -16.93 -3.62 -3.90
C GLY A 31 -15.87 -3.28 -2.84
N GLY A 32 -14.93 -2.41 -3.17
CA GLY A 32 -13.87 -1.97 -2.27
C GLY A 32 -14.29 -0.89 -1.29
N ILE A 33 -13.36 -0.57 -0.39
CA ILE A 33 -13.43 0.55 0.54
C ILE A 33 -12.32 1.52 0.15
N VAL A 34 -12.67 2.80 0.01
CA VAL A 34 -11.72 3.86 -0.35
C VAL A 34 -11.56 4.82 0.82
N ALA A 35 -10.33 5.18 1.12
CA ALA A 35 -10.00 6.15 2.15
C ALA A 35 -9.15 7.30 1.58
N PHE A 36 -9.52 8.52 1.90
CA PHE A 36 -8.79 9.73 1.56
C PHE A 36 -8.29 10.43 2.81
N ASN A 37 -7.13 11.05 2.73
CA ASN A 37 -6.58 11.88 3.82
C ASN A 37 -6.87 13.38 3.62
N ARG A 38 -7.67 13.73 2.63
CA ARG A 38 -8.13 15.09 2.31
C ARG A 38 -9.63 15.07 2.00
N PRO A 39 -10.32 16.22 2.03
CA PRO A 39 -11.73 16.30 1.65
C PRO A 39 -11.99 15.79 0.22
N VAL A 40 -13.08 15.05 0.03
CA VAL A 40 -13.49 14.58 -1.30
C VAL A 40 -14.22 15.72 -2.03
N THR A 41 -13.70 16.07 -3.21
CA THR A 41 -14.24 17.11 -4.08
C THR A 41 -15.36 16.58 -4.97
N GLY A 42 -16.16 17.49 -5.57
CA GLY A 42 -17.18 17.14 -6.56
C GLY A 42 -16.60 16.37 -7.75
N GLU A 43 -15.44 16.77 -8.26
CA GLU A 43 -14.75 16.08 -9.37
C GLU A 43 -14.33 14.65 -8.99
N THR A 44 -13.77 14.48 -7.80
CA THR A 44 -13.41 13.15 -7.29
C THR A 44 -14.65 12.28 -7.13
N ALA A 45 -15.76 12.85 -6.65
CA ALA A 45 -17.03 12.13 -6.53
C ALA A 45 -17.58 11.67 -7.89
N LEU A 46 -17.43 12.47 -8.94
CA LEU A 46 -17.79 12.07 -10.32
C LEU A 46 -16.95 10.88 -10.79
N ALA A 47 -15.64 10.86 -10.47
CA ALA A 47 -14.76 9.74 -10.81
C ALA A 47 -15.10 8.46 -10.03
N LEU A 48 -15.55 8.58 -8.77
CA LEU A 48 -15.98 7.45 -7.93
C LEU A 48 -17.36 6.88 -8.35
N LYS A 49 -18.22 7.75 -8.91
CA LYS A 49 -19.63 7.41 -9.19
C LYS A 49 -19.85 6.15 -10.03
N PRO A 50 -19.09 5.87 -11.11
CA PRO A 50 -19.34 4.69 -11.95
C PRO A 50 -18.92 3.39 -11.29
N ILE A 51 -18.11 3.43 -10.23
CA ILE A 51 -17.51 2.24 -9.62
C ILE A 51 -18.42 1.75 -8.48
N PHE A 52 -18.61 0.43 -8.39
CA PHE A 52 -19.27 -0.16 -7.23
C PHE A 52 -18.31 -0.16 -6.05
N LEU A 53 -18.63 0.64 -5.03
CA LEU A 53 -17.90 0.77 -3.78
C LEU A 53 -18.85 0.54 -2.59
N GLU A 54 -18.35 -0.02 -1.52
CA GLU A 54 -19.09 -0.23 -0.28
C GLU A 54 -19.00 0.97 0.67
N ILE A 55 -17.80 1.54 0.80
CA ILE A 55 -17.52 2.64 1.73
C ILE A 55 -16.57 3.63 1.07
N VAL A 56 -16.81 4.92 1.27
CA VAL A 56 -15.84 5.98 1.05
C VAL A 56 -15.62 6.72 2.36
N MET A 57 -14.37 6.86 2.78
CA MET A 57 -13.95 7.52 4.01
C MET A 57 -13.09 8.74 3.69
N ALA A 58 -13.36 9.85 4.35
CA ALA A 58 -12.57 11.08 4.20
C ALA A 58 -12.69 11.96 5.45
N PRO A 59 -11.80 12.96 5.65
CA PRO A 59 -11.98 13.93 6.72
C PRO A 59 -13.21 14.85 6.53
N ALA A 60 -13.63 15.06 5.28
CA ALA A 60 -14.84 15.79 4.91
C ALA A 60 -15.25 15.45 3.48
N PHE A 61 -16.45 15.86 3.10
CA PHE A 61 -16.96 15.81 1.73
C PHE A 61 -17.49 17.21 1.35
N GLU A 62 -17.14 17.69 0.19
CA GLU A 62 -17.76 18.91 -0.34
C GLU A 62 -19.26 18.71 -0.59
N PRO A 63 -20.10 19.77 -0.53
CA PRO A 63 -21.54 19.65 -0.74
C PRO A 63 -21.91 18.96 -2.06
N GLU A 64 -21.19 19.27 -3.13
CA GLU A 64 -21.37 18.66 -4.44
C GLU A 64 -21.02 17.17 -4.42
N ALA A 65 -19.94 16.78 -3.73
CA ALA A 65 -19.56 15.39 -3.58
C ALA A 65 -20.63 14.59 -2.83
N LEU A 66 -21.21 15.15 -1.77
CA LEU A 66 -22.32 14.55 -1.05
C LEU A 66 -23.55 14.37 -1.95
N GLU A 67 -23.90 15.41 -2.73
CA GLU A 67 -25.05 15.33 -3.66
C GLU A 67 -24.86 14.21 -4.70
N ILE A 68 -23.65 14.05 -5.22
CA ILE A 68 -23.34 13.02 -6.24
C ILE A 68 -23.38 11.61 -5.63
N LEU A 69 -22.67 11.39 -4.50
CA LEU A 69 -22.45 10.07 -3.95
C LEU A 69 -23.64 9.55 -3.16
N SER A 70 -24.44 10.41 -2.51
CA SER A 70 -25.63 10.01 -1.77
C SER A 70 -26.76 9.42 -2.66
N LYS A 71 -26.71 9.65 -3.96
CA LYS A 71 -27.60 9.01 -4.93
C LYS A 71 -27.38 7.49 -5.04
N LYS A 72 -26.22 6.99 -4.56
CA LYS A 72 -25.89 5.55 -4.51
C LYS A 72 -26.39 4.97 -3.18
N LYS A 73 -27.60 4.40 -3.16
CA LYS A 73 -28.31 3.95 -1.95
C LYS A 73 -27.53 3.02 -1.01
N ASN A 74 -26.61 2.23 -1.56
CA ASN A 74 -25.85 1.24 -0.80
C ASN A 74 -24.43 1.70 -0.45
N LEU A 75 -24.00 2.88 -0.91
CA LEU A 75 -22.69 3.45 -0.59
C LEU A 75 -22.74 4.13 0.79
N ARG A 76 -21.80 3.81 1.64
CA ARG A 76 -21.65 4.43 2.95
C ARG A 76 -20.56 5.49 2.87
N LEU A 77 -20.91 6.73 3.25
CA LEU A 77 -19.96 7.83 3.33
C LEU A 77 -19.62 8.06 4.80
N LEU A 78 -18.34 7.98 5.15
CA LEU A 78 -17.87 8.14 6.53
C LEU A 78 -16.94 9.34 6.64
N GLU A 79 -17.33 10.32 7.45
CA GLU A 79 -16.42 11.37 7.89
C GLU A 79 -15.58 10.86 9.06
N VAL A 80 -14.26 10.88 8.89
CA VAL A 80 -13.29 10.36 9.87
C VAL A 80 -12.25 11.42 10.14
N LYS A 81 -12.17 11.88 11.40
CA LYS A 81 -11.10 12.79 11.81
C LYS A 81 -9.74 12.11 11.65
N MET A 82 -8.88 12.70 10.83
CA MET A 82 -7.50 12.24 10.59
C MET A 82 -6.56 12.80 11.67
N GLU A 83 -6.91 12.65 12.93
CA GLU A 83 -6.02 13.05 14.02
C GLU A 83 -4.87 12.06 14.11
N GLN A 84 -3.63 12.60 14.27
CA GLN A 84 -2.50 11.79 14.67
C GLN A 84 -2.75 11.29 16.09
N ARG A 85 -3.08 10.04 16.22
CA ARG A 85 -3.35 9.43 17.52
C ARG A 85 -2.03 8.92 18.09
N GLY A 86 -1.41 9.73 18.93
CA GLY A 86 -0.16 9.41 19.62
C GLY A 86 -0.27 8.44 20.80
N GLU A 87 -1.41 7.76 20.95
CA GLU A 87 -1.59 6.83 22.06
C GLU A 87 -1.27 5.40 21.66
N SER A 88 -0.53 4.71 22.52
CA SER A 88 -0.30 3.28 22.43
C SER A 88 -1.65 2.55 22.42
N ARG A 89 -1.97 1.94 21.28
CA ARG A 89 -3.18 1.15 21.14
C ARG A 89 -2.84 -0.31 21.25
N ARG A 90 -3.70 -1.04 21.90
CA ARG A 90 -3.63 -2.51 21.93
C ARG A 90 -4.48 -3.09 20.79
N GLN A 91 -3.95 -4.12 20.20
CA GLN A 91 -4.69 -5.01 19.30
C GLN A 91 -5.17 -6.21 20.10
N TYR A 92 -6.40 -6.63 19.83
CA TYR A 92 -7.04 -7.75 20.48
C TYR A 92 -7.49 -8.76 19.42
N VAL A 93 -7.05 -9.99 19.55
CA VAL A 93 -7.45 -11.08 18.64
C VAL A 93 -8.05 -12.21 19.47
N GLY A 94 -9.34 -12.49 19.24
CA GLY A 94 -10.03 -13.62 19.87
C GLY A 94 -9.48 -14.94 19.35
N VAL A 95 -9.14 -15.85 20.28
CA VAL A 95 -8.71 -17.22 19.97
C VAL A 95 -9.54 -18.20 20.82
N THR A 96 -9.54 -19.49 20.43
CA THR A 96 -10.24 -20.50 21.23
C THR A 96 -9.67 -20.54 22.64
N GLY A 97 -10.52 -20.25 23.62
CA GLY A 97 -10.16 -20.28 25.05
C GLY A 97 -9.45 -19.02 25.57
N GLY A 98 -9.33 -17.94 24.76
CA GLY A 98 -8.65 -16.75 25.24
C GLY A 98 -8.62 -15.57 24.29
N LEU A 99 -7.75 -14.62 24.61
CA LEU A 99 -7.56 -13.39 23.88
C LEU A 99 -6.05 -13.11 23.75
N LEU A 100 -5.58 -12.90 22.54
CA LEU A 100 -4.24 -12.37 22.30
C LEU A 100 -4.29 -10.85 22.39
N VAL A 101 -3.40 -10.27 23.18
CA VAL A 101 -3.28 -8.82 23.37
C VAL A 101 -1.85 -8.42 23.06
N GLN A 102 -1.69 -7.45 22.17
CA GLN A 102 -0.40 -6.89 21.83
C GLN A 102 -0.50 -5.38 21.61
N ASP A 103 0.60 -4.70 21.70
CA ASP A 103 0.65 -3.30 21.30
C ASP A 103 0.49 -3.19 19.80
N ALA A 104 -0.30 -2.21 19.35
CA ALA A 104 -0.39 -1.91 17.93
C ALA A 104 0.96 -1.39 17.43
N ASP A 105 1.39 -1.85 16.26
CA ASP A 105 2.55 -1.28 15.59
C ASP A 105 2.20 0.13 15.07
N THR A 106 2.54 1.12 15.89
CA THR A 106 2.37 2.55 15.55
C THR A 106 3.67 3.19 15.03
N ARG A 107 4.77 2.44 15.00
CA ARG A 107 6.05 2.96 14.53
C ARG A 107 6.00 3.24 13.03
N CYS A 108 6.51 4.41 12.68
CA CYS A 108 6.82 4.80 11.30
C CYS A 108 8.31 5.08 11.29
N LEU A 109 9.08 4.16 10.71
CA LEU A 109 10.50 4.39 10.48
C LEU A 109 10.64 5.49 9.44
N ASP A 110 11.52 6.47 9.69
CA ASP A 110 11.96 7.37 8.64
C ASP A 110 12.91 6.59 7.71
N ILE A 111 12.65 6.60 6.41
CA ILE A 111 13.47 5.85 5.46
C ILE A 111 14.92 6.36 5.42
N THR A 112 15.17 7.60 5.87
CA THR A 112 16.52 8.16 5.99
C THR A 112 17.33 7.50 7.11
N ASP A 113 16.68 6.84 8.07
CA ASP A 113 17.33 6.04 9.09
C ASP A 113 17.68 4.61 8.60
N ALA A 114 17.24 4.26 7.40
CA ALA A 114 17.56 2.96 6.80
C ALA A 114 19.03 2.93 6.34
N MET A 115 19.69 1.81 6.60
CA MET A 115 21.06 1.58 6.19
C MET A 115 21.12 1.10 4.75
N THR A 116 21.88 1.79 3.88
CA THR A 116 22.18 1.28 2.54
C THR A 116 23.31 0.26 2.61
N VAL A 117 22.99 -1.02 2.34
CA VAL A 117 23.96 -2.13 2.41
C VAL A 117 24.62 -2.46 1.08
N THR A 118 24.12 -1.91 -0.03
CA THR A 118 24.63 -2.13 -1.38
C THR A 118 25.62 -1.03 -1.81
N LYS A 119 26.43 -1.31 -2.83
CA LYS A 119 27.40 -0.33 -3.40
C LYS A 119 26.70 0.86 -4.06
N ARG A 120 25.53 0.65 -4.63
CA ARG A 120 24.70 1.69 -5.25
C ARG A 120 23.73 2.27 -4.21
N HIS A 121 23.75 3.58 -4.06
CA HIS A 121 22.82 4.29 -3.19
C HIS A 121 21.59 4.72 -3.98
N PRO A 122 20.39 4.67 -3.36
CA PRO A 122 19.17 5.18 -3.99
C PRO A 122 19.23 6.70 -4.14
N ASP A 123 18.70 7.21 -5.23
CA ASP A 123 18.47 8.64 -5.42
C ASP A 123 17.21 9.11 -4.64
N ALA A 124 16.93 10.41 -4.66
CA ALA A 124 15.82 11.00 -3.93
C ALA A 124 14.46 10.45 -4.37
N ARG A 125 14.29 10.11 -5.66
CA ARG A 125 13.04 9.51 -6.17
C ARG A 125 12.86 8.10 -5.63
N LEU A 126 13.89 7.28 -5.70
CA LEU A 126 13.86 5.92 -5.17
C LEU A 126 13.62 5.92 -3.65
N LEU A 127 14.24 6.85 -2.90
CA LEU A 127 14.00 6.99 -1.46
C LEU A 127 12.55 7.34 -1.16
N ALA A 128 11.92 8.24 -1.92
CA ALA A 128 10.50 8.57 -1.75
C ALA A 128 9.60 7.35 -2.00
N ASP A 129 9.88 6.58 -3.05
CA ASP A 129 9.15 5.36 -3.36
C ASP A 129 9.40 4.25 -2.32
N MET A 130 10.62 4.17 -1.77
CA MET A 130 10.95 3.24 -0.67
C MET A 130 10.17 3.60 0.61
N ASP A 131 10.11 4.89 1.00
CA ASP A 131 9.32 5.33 2.16
C ASP A 131 7.83 5.03 1.97
N PHE A 132 7.30 5.32 0.79
CA PHE A 132 5.92 5.02 0.45
C PHE A 132 5.65 3.51 0.51
N GLY A 133 6.46 2.69 -0.15
CA GLY A 133 6.33 1.23 -0.15
C GLY A 133 6.44 0.63 1.25
N TRP A 134 7.38 1.14 2.07
CA TRP A 134 7.57 0.73 3.45
C TRP A 134 6.33 0.97 4.31
N ARG A 135 5.69 2.12 4.15
CA ARG A 135 4.44 2.45 4.85
C ARG A 135 3.28 1.58 4.40
N ILE A 136 3.20 1.25 3.11
CA ILE A 136 2.10 0.43 2.57
C ILE A 136 2.26 -1.04 2.94
N VAL A 137 3.48 -1.62 2.81
CA VAL A 137 3.69 -3.07 3.05
C VAL A 137 3.36 -3.49 4.47
N LYS A 138 3.53 -2.60 5.45
CA LYS A 138 3.11 -2.79 6.84
C LYS A 138 1.62 -3.17 6.98
N HIS A 139 0.77 -2.72 6.06
CA HIS A 139 -0.67 -2.94 6.06
C HIS A 139 -1.11 -4.09 5.14
N VAL A 140 -0.16 -4.83 4.59
CA VAL A 140 -0.42 -5.98 3.73
C VAL A 140 -0.23 -7.27 4.52
N LYS A 141 -1.11 -8.24 4.30
CA LYS A 141 -1.03 -9.54 4.97
C LYS A 141 0.25 -10.29 4.60
N SER A 142 1.02 -10.70 5.61
CA SER A 142 2.28 -11.46 5.48
C SER A 142 2.05 -12.86 4.83
N ASN A 143 3.00 -13.42 4.06
CA ASN A 143 4.15 -12.74 3.50
C ASN A 143 3.70 -11.70 2.48
N ALA A 144 4.24 -10.51 2.60
CA ALA A 144 3.81 -9.36 1.80
C ALA A 144 4.97 -8.75 1.00
N ILE A 145 4.67 -8.45 -0.26
CA ILE A 145 5.53 -7.66 -1.15
C ILE A 145 4.67 -6.58 -1.81
N VAL A 146 5.18 -5.36 -1.80
CA VAL A 146 4.57 -4.22 -2.51
C VAL A 146 5.58 -3.68 -3.51
N VAL A 147 5.16 -3.54 -4.77
CA VAL A 147 5.95 -2.88 -5.82
C VAL A 147 5.40 -1.48 -6.04
N VAL A 148 6.29 -0.51 -6.03
CA VAL A 148 5.98 0.93 -6.11
C VAL A 148 6.71 1.57 -7.28
N LYS A 149 6.05 2.53 -7.90
CA LYS A 149 6.64 3.44 -8.88
C LYS A 149 6.00 4.83 -8.76
N ASP A 150 6.85 5.85 -8.67
CA ASP A 150 6.46 7.27 -8.67
C ASP A 150 5.35 7.60 -7.65
N GLY A 151 5.45 7.03 -6.42
CA GLY A 151 4.49 7.26 -5.34
C GLY A 151 3.13 6.56 -5.50
N ALA A 152 3.07 5.50 -6.30
CA ALA A 152 1.88 4.65 -6.42
C ALA A 152 2.26 3.16 -6.36
N THR A 153 1.40 2.34 -5.78
CA THR A 153 1.54 0.88 -5.89
C THR A 153 1.27 0.46 -7.33
N VAL A 154 2.07 -0.46 -7.85
CA VAL A 154 1.89 -1.06 -9.17
C VAL A 154 1.76 -2.58 -9.12
N GLY A 155 1.94 -3.17 -7.93
CA GLY A 155 1.68 -4.57 -7.68
C GLY A 155 1.72 -4.88 -6.19
N VAL A 156 0.85 -5.80 -5.73
CA VAL A 156 0.72 -6.20 -4.33
C VAL A 156 0.59 -7.71 -4.22
N GLY A 157 1.60 -8.36 -3.68
CA GLY A 157 1.55 -9.77 -3.28
C GLY A 157 1.25 -9.89 -1.79
N ALA A 158 0.15 -10.52 -1.43
CA ALA A 158 -0.33 -10.58 -0.06
C ALA A 158 -0.64 -12.01 0.40
N GLY A 159 -0.31 -12.34 1.64
CA GLY A 159 -0.79 -13.54 2.33
C GLY A 159 -0.26 -14.86 1.77
N GLN A 160 0.91 -14.85 1.13
CA GLN A 160 1.49 -16.06 0.55
C GLN A 160 2.30 -16.87 1.56
N MET A 161 2.37 -18.18 1.35
CA MET A 161 3.12 -19.09 2.22
C MET A 161 4.63 -18.89 2.13
N ASN A 162 5.12 -18.33 1.04
CA ASN A 162 6.53 -17.98 0.86
C ASN A 162 6.67 -16.60 0.22
N ARG A 163 7.80 -15.97 0.47
CA ARG A 163 8.06 -14.58 0.06
C ARG A 163 8.29 -14.44 -1.44
N VAL A 164 9.02 -15.38 -2.04
CA VAL A 164 9.27 -15.38 -3.48
C VAL A 164 7.97 -15.51 -4.30
N GLY A 165 6.98 -16.27 -3.81
CA GLY A 165 5.65 -16.33 -4.42
C GLY A 165 4.89 -15.02 -4.32
N SER A 166 4.99 -14.34 -3.16
CA SER A 166 4.42 -12.99 -2.99
C SER A 166 5.07 -11.99 -3.93
N ALA A 167 6.41 -12.05 -4.07
CA ALA A 167 7.14 -11.22 -5.02
C ALA A 167 6.70 -11.48 -6.46
N GLY A 168 6.54 -12.75 -6.84
CA GLY A 168 6.07 -13.14 -8.18
C GLY A 168 4.73 -12.50 -8.53
N ILE A 169 3.76 -12.56 -7.61
CA ILE A 169 2.44 -11.93 -7.81
C ILE A 169 2.59 -10.42 -8.02
N ALA A 170 3.28 -9.72 -7.11
CA ALA A 170 3.42 -8.28 -7.19
C ALA A 170 4.17 -7.82 -8.45
N LEU A 171 5.20 -8.56 -8.87
CA LEU A 171 6.01 -8.24 -10.04
C LEU A 171 5.26 -8.50 -11.36
N GLU A 172 4.46 -9.56 -11.43
CA GLU A 172 3.61 -9.83 -12.60
C GLU A 172 2.50 -8.78 -12.74
N GLU A 173 1.91 -8.33 -11.63
CA GLU A 173 0.95 -7.22 -11.64
C GLU A 173 1.60 -5.93 -12.15
N ALA A 174 2.79 -5.57 -11.63
CA ALA A 174 3.54 -4.40 -12.08
C ALA A 174 3.83 -4.46 -13.60
N LYS A 175 4.26 -5.62 -14.09
CA LYS A 175 4.49 -5.85 -15.51
C LYS A 175 3.21 -5.72 -16.34
N ALA A 176 2.09 -6.28 -15.87
CA ALA A 176 0.80 -6.16 -16.53
C ALA A 176 0.29 -4.72 -16.59
N ALA A 177 0.63 -3.89 -15.58
CA ALA A 177 0.40 -2.45 -15.56
C ALA A 177 1.38 -1.64 -16.44
N GLY A 178 2.32 -2.29 -17.12
CA GLY A 178 3.33 -1.64 -17.97
C GLY A 178 4.49 -1.01 -17.20
N ALA A 179 4.61 -1.28 -15.90
CA ALA A 179 5.71 -0.79 -15.06
C ALA A 179 6.87 -1.80 -15.09
N THR A 180 7.92 -1.49 -15.87
CA THR A 180 9.00 -2.44 -16.18
C THR A 180 10.40 -1.94 -15.81
N GLU A 181 10.53 -0.73 -15.28
CA GLU A 181 11.84 -0.15 -14.90
C GLU A 181 11.68 0.88 -13.77
N GLY A 182 12.76 1.08 -13.02
CA GLY A 182 12.83 2.04 -11.93
C GLY A 182 11.89 1.72 -10.76
N LEU A 183 11.53 0.45 -10.60
CA LEU A 183 10.61 -0.04 -9.58
C LEU A 183 11.31 -0.10 -8.21
N VAL A 184 10.52 0.08 -7.17
CA VAL A 184 10.90 -0.21 -5.79
C VAL A 184 10.09 -1.39 -5.27
N LEU A 185 10.76 -2.34 -4.63
CA LEU A 185 10.13 -3.48 -3.95
C LEU A 185 10.25 -3.29 -2.44
N ALA A 186 9.14 -3.31 -1.74
CA ALA A 186 9.08 -3.28 -0.28
C ALA A 186 8.60 -4.63 0.27
N SER A 187 9.30 -5.15 1.28
CA SER A 187 9.01 -6.43 1.92
C SER A 187 8.68 -6.25 3.40
N ASP A 188 7.66 -6.95 3.91
CA ASP A 188 7.26 -6.92 5.32
C ASP A 188 8.19 -7.71 6.26
N GLY A 189 9.12 -8.47 5.71
CA GLY A 189 10.11 -9.26 6.46
C GLY A 189 11.41 -9.38 5.68
N PHE A 190 12.44 -9.92 6.32
CA PHE A 190 13.74 -10.15 5.70
C PHE A 190 13.67 -11.14 4.52
N LEU A 191 14.62 -11.04 3.62
CA LEU A 191 14.78 -11.93 2.48
C LEU A 191 15.69 -13.10 2.88
N PRO A 192 15.15 -14.33 3.04
CA PRO A 192 15.96 -15.43 3.54
C PRO A 192 16.94 -16.01 2.51
N PHE A 193 16.69 -15.76 1.22
CA PHE A 193 17.45 -16.26 0.08
C PHE A 193 17.56 -15.15 -0.99
N ASP A 194 18.43 -15.35 -1.92
CA ASP A 194 18.67 -14.48 -3.08
C ASP A 194 17.59 -14.59 -4.19
N ASP A 195 16.75 -15.62 -4.13
CA ASP A 195 15.69 -15.92 -5.12
C ASP A 195 14.75 -14.71 -5.39
N THR A 196 14.33 -14.00 -4.35
CA THR A 196 13.50 -12.81 -4.48
C THR A 196 14.26 -11.65 -5.14
N VAL A 197 15.55 -11.46 -4.80
CA VAL A 197 16.40 -10.44 -5.41
C VAL A 197 16.65 -10.73 -6.88
N GLU A 198 16.99 -11.99 -7.20
CA GLU A 198 17.14 -12.43 -8.60
C GLU A 198 15.86 -12.21 -9.41
N GLN A 199 14.70 -12.59 -8.86
CA GLN A 199 13.43 -12.37 -9.50
C GLN A 199 13.18 -10.88 -9.73
N ALA A 200 13.35 -10.03 -8.72
CA ALA A 200 13.16 -8.59 -8.79
C ALA A 200 14.05 -7.94 -9.87
N SER A 201 15.29 -8.39 -10.00
CA SER A 201 16.23 -7.88 -11.01
C SER A 201 15.73 -8.05 -12.45
N ARG A 202 14.98 -9.12 -12.73
CA ARG A 202 14.43 -9.42 -14.07
C ARG A 202 13.22 -8.55 -14.42
N TYR A 203 12.62 -7.89 -13.43
CA TYR A 203 11.44 -7.04 -13.61
C TYR A 203 11.75 -5.53 -13.53
N GLY A 204 13.04 -5.15 -13.53
CA GLY A 204 13.44 -3.75 -13.52
C GLY A 204 13.33 -3.06 -12.16
N VAL A 205 13.38 -3.84 -11.07
CA VAL A 205 13.47 -3.30 -9.71
C VAL A 205 14.85 -2.65 -9.53
N ALA A 206 14.85 -1.38 -9.15
CA ALA A 206 16.05 -0.57 -8.95
C ALA A 206 16.47 -0.49 -7.48
N ALA A 207 15.53 -0.67 -6.54
CA ALA A 207 15.80 -0.67 -5.12
C ALA A 207 14.84 -1.62 -4.37
N ILE A 208 15.35 -2.18 -3.27
CA ILE A 208 14.57 -3.04 -2.35
C ILE A 208 14.69 -2.46 -0.94
N VAL A 209 13.58 -2.40 -0.23
CA VAL A 209 13.54 -2.07 1.21
C VAL A 209 12.97 -3.24 1.99
N GLN A 210 13.66 -3.64 3.05
CA GLN A 210 13.29 -4.76 3.91
C GLN A 210 13.89 -4.58 5.32
N PRO A 211 13.37 -5.24 6.36
CA PRO A 211 13.84 -5.01 7.74
C PRO A 211 15.22 -5.59 8.05
N GLY A 212 15.79 -6.44 7.21
CA GLY A 212 17.02 -7.15 7.53
C GLY A 212 16.85 -8.25 8.59
N GLY A 213 17.95 -8.88 8.97
CA GLY A 213 18.00 -9.92 10.01
C GLY A 213 18.05 -11.35 9.49
N SER A 214 18.27 -11.55 8.19
CA SER A 214 18.60 -12.86 7.64
C SER A 214 20.06 -13.24 7.99
N ILE A 215 20.30 -14.53 8.18
CA ILE A 215 21.67 -15.07 8.30
C ILE A 215 22.47 -14.84 7.01
N ARG A 216 21.77 -14.66 5.89
CA ARG A 216 22.36 -14.46 4.56
C ARG A 216 22.32 -13.01 4.08
N ASP A 217 22.14 -12.04 4.97
CA ASP A 217 22.13 -10.61 4.59
C ASP A 217 23.48 -10.12 4.01
N GLU A 218 24.58 -10.88 4.24
CA GLU A 218 25.89 -10.55 3.71
C GLU A 218 26.17 -11.14 2.29
N ASP A 219 25.32 -12.04 1.80
CA ASP A 219 25.43 -12.66 0.47
C ASP A 219 24.95 -11.69 -0.63
#